data_c1ade3d116d6547fcb95caf29cddc743
#
_entry.id   c1ade3d116d6547fcb95caf29cddc743
#
_cell.length_a   1.000
_cell.length_b   1.000
_cell.length_c   1.000
_cell.angle_alpha   90.00
_cell.angle_beta   90.00
_cell.angle_gamma   90.00
#
_symmetry.space_group_name_H-M   'P 1'
#
loop_
_entity.id
_entity.type
_entity.pdbx_description
1 polymer ?
#
loop_
_entity_poly.entity_id
_entity_poly.type
_entity_poly.pdbx_seq_one_letter_code
_entity_poly.pdbx_strand_id
1 'polypeptide(L)'
;MQVPNARYIRLTASGDVRLGELAVRCGGELFGQCADAPELFDEQGTVPEYQSYLNSTYFDEIYHARTAYENIEGVYPYEISHPPLGKLIIAIGIELFGMTPFGWRFSGVLFGVLMLPVLYALLKRMFGSTDICACATAIFAFDFMHFSQTRLATIDTYAVFFILLMYLFMYMYITGGRKRDLALSGLFFGIGAACKWTCFYAGAGLAVIWLVHWLRNFEVKAFFKNCAFCVVFFIIIPAAIYYMSYYPYGRASGMHGVGMYFTSDYANLVLDNQKFMFSYHSGVHTEHPYSSRWWQWVIDERPILYYLKYFEDGTRSSFGAFLNPVLCWAGLIAMALCAVFAIKRRDDVSLFIVIGYLA
;
A
#
# COMPACT_ATOMS: atom_id res chain seq x y z
N MET A 1 26.31 12.96 11.21
CA MET A 1 26.64 14.12 12.07
C MET A 1 28.11 14.42 11.91
N GLN A 2 28.49 15.61 11.44
CA GLN A 2 29.91 16.03 11.36
C GLN A 2 30.27 16.78 12.64
N VAL A 3 31.26 16.29 13.35
CA VAL A 3 31.74 16.90 14.59
C VAL A 3 33.24 17.21 14.42
N PRO A 4 33.63 18.47 14.22
CA PRO A 4 35.05 18.83 14.08
C PRO A 4 35.75 18.68 15.44
N ASN A 5 36.93 18.01 15.45
CA ASN A 5 37.81 17.91 16.58
C ASN A 5 37.21 17.34 17.90
N ALA A 6 36.33 16.33 17.77
CA ALA A 6 35.79 15.65 18.95
C ALA A 6 36.84 14.72 19.57
N ARG A 7 37.07 14.84 20.87
CA ARG A 7 37.89 13.90 21.66
C ARG A 7 37.06 12.73 22.20
N TYR A 8 35.75 12.95 22.40
CA TYR A 8 34.82 11.97 22.91
C TYR A 8 33.47 12.10 22.17
N ILE A 9 32.83 10.97 21.89
CA ILE A 9 31.47 10.89 21.39
C ILE A 9 30.64 10.20 22.46
N ARG A 10 29.57 10.86 22.91
CA ARG A 10 28.58 10.29 23.83
C ARG A 10 27.26 10.16 23.10
N LEU A 11 26.73 8.96 23.05
CA LEU A 11 25.36 8.69 22.61
C LEU A 11 24.47 8.61 23.83
N THR A 12 23.38 9.37 23.82
CA THR A 12 22.41 9.39 24.91
C THR A 12 21.04 9.09 24.33
N ALA A 13 20.32 8.13 24.89
CA ALA A 13 18.96 7.79 24.50
C ALA A 13 18.01 8.01 25.69
N SER A 14 16.80 8.44 25.44
CA SER A 14 15.75 8.67 26.44
C SER A 14 14.85 7.45 26.67
N GLY A 15 15.23 6.27 26.22
CA GLY A 15 14.50 5.01 26.34
C GLY A 15 15.33 3.84 25.84
N ASP A 16 14.74 2.67 25.76
CA ASP A 16 15.38 1.48 25.22
C ASP A 16 15.69 1.69 23.73
N VAL A 17 16.99 1.61 23.39
CA VAL A 17 17.49 1.74 22.02
C VAL A 17 18.30 0.51 21.71
N ARG A 18 18.04 -0.10 20.54
CA ARG A 18 18.90 -1.12 19.96
C ARG A 18 19.79 -0.46 18.92
N LEU A 19 21.10 -0.57 19.10
CA LEU A 19 22.12 -0.19 18.15
C LEU A 19 22.63 -1.48 17.49
N GLY A 20 22.52 -1.56 16.16
CA GLY A 20 23.07 -2.69 15.40
C GLY A 20 24.54 -2.48 15.10
N GLU A 21 24.88 -1.33 14.51
CA GLU A 21 26.24 -1.02 14.09
C GLU A 21 26.53 0.47 14.25
N LEU A 22 27.76 0.82 14.61
CA LEU A 22 28.19 2.20 14.77
C LEU A 22 29.46 2.47 13.93
N ALA A 23 29.37 3.35 12.96
CA ALA A 23 30.54 3.79 12.20
C ALA A 23 30.97 5.18 12.60
N VAL A 24 32.23 5.33 12.96
CA VAL A 24 32.88 6.61 13.20
C VAL A 24 33.90 6.84 12.09
N ARG A 25 33.81 7.96 11.37
CA ARG A 25 34.72 8.34 10.30
C ARG A 25 35.52 9.57 10.69
N CYS A 26 36.81 9.54 10.43
CA CYS A 26 37.69 10.69 10.60
C CYS A 26 38.59 10.82 9.37
N GLY A 27 38.52 11.96 8.67
CA GLY A 27 39.28 12.16 7.45
C GLY A 27 38.99 11.16 6.31
N GLY A 28 37.81 10.55 6.31
CA GLY A 28 37.41 9.50 5.35
C GLY A 28 37.74 8.07 5.80
N GLU A 29 38.57 7.89 6.82
CA GLU A 29 38.87 6.58 7.36
C GLU A 29 37.88 6.15 8.44
N LEU A 30 37.55 4.87 8.48
CA LEU A 30 36.69 4.25 9.49
C LEU A 30 37.49 3.94 10.75
N PHE A 31 37.05 4.41 11.90
CA PHE A 31 37.48 3.98 13.20
C PHE A 31 36.59 2.83 13.67
N GLY A 32 37.06 1.62 13.58
CA GLY A 32 36.28 0.40 13.70
C GLY A 32 36.68 -0.53 14.83
N GLN A 33 37.18 -0.03 15.97
CA GLN A 33 37.50 -0.91 17.10
C GLN A 33 37.10 -0.23 18.43
N CYS A 34 36.25 -0.90 19.18
CA CYS A 34 35.98 -0.59 20.58
C CYS A 34 36.15 -1.88 21.40
N ALA A 35 37.06 -1.88 22.34
CA ALA A 35 37.37 -3.06 23.16
C ALA A 35 36.20 -3.45 24.08
N ASP A 36 35.40 -2.46 24.47
CA ASP A 36 34.28 -2.64 25.43
C ASP A 36 32.95 -3.02 24.75
N ALA A 37 32.83 -2.87 23.41
CA ALA A 37 31.62 -3.19 22.65
C ALA A 37 32.00 -3.57 21.20
N PRO A 38 32.70 -4.70 21.00
CA PRO A 38 33.16 -5.11 19.67
C PRO A 38 32.00 -5.35 18.69
N GLU A 39 30.83 -5.79 19.18
CA GLU A 39 29.66 -6.09 18.37
C GLU A 39 29.04 -4.85 17.71
N LEU A 40 29.40 -3.64 18.14
CA LEU A 40 28.94 -2.38 17.52
C LEU A 40 29.84 -1.95 16.34
N PHE A 41 30.91 -2.68 16.06
CA PHE A 41 31.95 -2.31 15.07
C PHE A 41 32.39 -3.48 14.19
N ASP A 42 31.67 -4.61 14.21
CA ASP A 42 32.09 -5.82 13.49
C ASP A 42 31.52 -5.88 12.06
N GLU A 43 30.53 -5.05 11.76
CA GLU A 43 29.85 -5.00 10.44
C GLU A 43 30.03 -3.64 9.72
N GLN A 44 31.21 -3.01 9.86
CA GLN A 44 31.48 -1.67 9.32
C GLN A 44 31.20 -1.51 7.81
N GLY A 45 31.30 -2.60 7.06
CA GLY A 45 30.96 -2.62 5.64
C GLY A 45 29.47 -2.41 5.35
N THR A 46 28.60 -2.59 6.33
CA THR A 46 27.16 -2.39 6.19
C THR A 46 26.74 -0.92 6.37
N VAL A 47 27.59 -0.10 7.01
CA VAL A 47 27.32 1.31 7.25
C VAL A 47 27.76 2.15 6.06
N PRO A 48 26.83 2.76 5.31
CA PRO A 48 27.16 3.54 4.14
C PRO A 48 27.91 4.84 4.53
N GLU A 49 28.80 5.30 3.65
CA GLU A 49 29.52 6.56 3.84
C GLU A 49 28.56 7.75 3.95
N TYR A 50 27.50 7.72 3.15
CA TYR A 50 26.40 8.70 3.19
C TYR A 50 25.08 8.02 2.89
N GLN A 51 24.05 8.49 3.55
CA GLN A 51 22.69 7.98 3.33
C GLN A 51 22.15 8.44 1.98
N SER A 52 21.51 7.51 1.29
CA SER A 52 20.78 7.76 0.04
C SER A 52 19.54 6.87 -0.03
N TYR A 53 18.70 7.08 -1.02
CA TYR A 53 17.54 6.22 -1.29
C TYR A 53 17.94 4.76 -1.66
N LEU A 54 19.20 4.51 -1.98
CA LEU A 54 19.69 3.16 -2.31
C LEU A 54 20.01 2.33 -1.08
N ASN A 55 20.44 2.96 0.01
CA ASN A 55 20.97 2.28 1.19
C ASN A 55 20.22 2.58 2.48
N SER A 56 19.17 3.42 2.43
CA SER A 56 18.35 3.76 3.59
C SER A 56 16.88 3.87 3.20
N THR A 57 16.01 3.96 4.20
CA THR A 57 14.59 4.28 4.02
C THR A 57 14.41 5.75 3.65
N TYR A 58 13.40 6.05 2.86
CA TYR A 58 12.97 7.41 2.51
C TYR A 58 11.46 7.48 2.42
N PHE A 59 10.88 8.68 2.54
CA PHE A 59 9.44 8.90 2.54
C PHE A 59 8.74 7.99 3.58
N ASP A 60 7.61 7.42 3.25
CA ASP A 60 6.82 6.57 4.17
C ASP A 60 7.46 5.21 4.48
N GLU A 61 8.53 4.81 3.78
CA GLU A 61 9.30 3.61 4.16
C GLU A 61 9.80 3.68 5.60
N ILE A 62 10.14 4.88 6.09
CA ILE A 62 10.61 5.11 7.46
C ILE A 62 9.61 4.55 8.47
N TYR A 63 8.32 4.72 8.19
CA TYR A 63 7.25 4.26 9.06
C TYR A 63 6.88 2.80 8.81
N HIS A 64 6.70 2.43 7.55
CA HIS A 64 6.16 1.12 7.19
C HIS A 64 7.19 -0.01 7.33
N ALA A 65 8.44 0.19 6.89
CA ALA A 65 9.49 -0.81 7.05
C ALA A 65 9.86 -0.98 8.53
N ARG A 66 9.93 0.12 9.30
CA ARG A 66 10.14 0.08 10.73
C ARG A 66 9.04 -0.74 11.42
N THR A 67 7.78 -0.42 11.17
CA THR A 67 6.66 -1.12 11.80
C THR A 67 6.55 -2.58 11.36
N ALA A 68 6.93 -2.90 10.12
CA ALA A 68 7.04 -4.27 9.66
C ALA A 68 8.08 -5.06 10.48
N TYR A 69 9.24 -4.45 10.74
CA TYR A 69 10.28 -5.03 11.60
C TYR A 69 9.83 -5.14 13.07
N GLU A 70 9.19 -4.12 13.62
CA GLU A 70 8.62 -4.15 14.97
C GLU A 70 7.61 -5.31 15.12
N ASN A 71 6.79 -5.58 14.10
CA ASN A 71 5.86 -6.71 14.10
C ASN A 71 6.57 -8.07 14.13
N ILE A 72 7.73 -8.22 13.45
CA ILE A 72 8.57 -9.42 13.49
C ILE A 72 9.12 -9.62 14.89
N GLU A 73 9.70 -8.58 15.47
CA GLU A 73 10.32 -8.59 16.80
C GLU A 73 9.31 -8.70 17.96
N GLY A 74 8.00 -8.58 17.68
CA GLY A 74 6.97 -8.59 18.72
C GLY A 74 6.94 -7.36 19.60
N VAL A 75 7.46 -6.25 19.09
CA VAL A 75 7.39 -4.92 19.72
C VAL A 75 6.12 -4.21 19.27
N TYR A 76 5.52 -3.41 20.16
CA TYR A 76 4.33 -2.64 19.80
C TYR A 76 4.64 -1.66 18.66
N PRO A 77 3.86 -1.68 17.58
CA PRO A 77 4.20 -0.94 16.36
C PRO A 77 4.13 0.57 16.53
N TYR A 78 5.08 1.27 15.95
CA TYR A 78 5.15 2.74 15.95
C TYR A 78 4.07 3.36 15.07
N GLU A 79 3.93 2.87 13.84
CA GLU A 79 2.94 3.38 12.88
C GLU A 79 1.65 2.57 13.00
N ILE A 80 0.63 3.18 13.61
CA ILE A 80 -0.69 2.59 13.87
C ILE A 80 -1.83 3.37 13.21
N SER A 81 -1.53 4.34 12.33
CA SER A 81 -2.53 5.15 11.62
C SER A 81 -3.15 4.44 10.41
N HIS A 82 -2.67 3.24 10.09
CA HIS A 82 -3.20 2.39 9.01
C HIS A 82 -3.37 0.94 9.51
N PRO A 83 -4.26 0.15 8.88
CA PRO A 83 -4.42 -1.26 9.21
C PRO A 83 -3.11 -2.05 9.06
N PRO A 84 -2.92 -3.17 9.79
CA PRO A 84 -1.61 -3.81 9.86
C PRO A 84 -1.23 -4.66 8.65
N LEU A 85 -2.17 -5.21 7.86
CA LEU A 85 -1.87 -6.26 6.88
C LEU A 85 -0.86 -5.84 5.80
N GLY A 86 -0.92 -4.58 5.33
CA GLY A 86 0.06 -4.08 4.36
C GLY A 86 1.49 -4.11 4.91
N LYS A 87 1.67 -3.78 6.19
CA LYS A 87 2.97 -3.85 6.88
C LYS A 87 3.42 -5.28 7.13
N LEU A 88 2.47 -6.21 7.34
CA LEU A 88 2.78 -7.65 7.44
C LEU A 88 3.26 -8.23 6.10
N ILE A 89 2.77 -7.73 4.98
CA ILE A 89 3.28 -8.12 3.66
C ILE A 89 4.72 -7.61 3.47
N ILE A 90 5.04 -6.40 3.94
CA ILE A 90 6.43 -5.90 3.95
C ILE A 90 7.30 -6.79 4.85
N ALA A 91 6.81 -7.18 6.03
CA ALA A 91 7.52 -8.03 6.98
C ALA A 91 7.98 -9.35 6.35
N ILE A 92 7.20 -9.96 5.45
CA ILE A 92 7.60 -11.18 4.73
C ILE A 92 8.90 -10.97 3.95
N GLY A 93 9.04 -9.84 3.26
CA GLY A 93 10.28 -9.52 2.54
C GLY A 93 11.47 -9.29 3.48
N ILE A 94 11.24 -8.68 4.63
CA ILE A 94 12.28 -8.47 5.66
C ILE A 94 12.69 -9.81 6.29
N GLU A 95 11.76 -10.71 6.60
CA GLU A 95 12.07 -12.03 7.12
C GLU A 95 12.89 -12.89 6.14
N LEU A 96 12.61 -12.77 4.84
CA LEU A 96 13.31 -13.55 3.81
C LEU A 96 14.71 -13.00 3.46
N PHE A 97 14.90 -11.69 3.50
CA PHE A 97 16.09 -11.02 2.95
C PHE A 97 16.77 -10.06 3.93
N GLY A 98 16.34 -10.05 5.19
CA GLY A 98 16.85 -9.19 6.24
C GLY A 98 16.28 -7.76 6.18
N MET A 99 16.58 -6.96 7.23
CA MET A 99 16.22 -5.54 7.32
C MET A 99 17.15 -4.69 6.45
N THR A 100 17.04 -4.89 5.14
CA THR A 100 17.85 -4.25 4.09
C THR A 100 16.95 -3.54 3.09
N PRO A 101 17.46 -2.58 2.28
CA PRO A 101 16.68 -1.96 1.21
C PRO A 101 16.02 -2.94 0.25
N PHE A 102 16.68 -4.05 -0.05
CA PHE A 102 16.10 -5.12 -0.84
C PHE A 102 14.96 -5.81 -0.08
N GLY A 103 15.18 -6.16 1.19
CA GLY A 103 14.19 -6.88 2.00
C GLY A 103 12.87 -6.11 2.13
N TRP A 104 12.90 -4.86 2.57
CA TRP A 104 11.66 -4.11 2.74
C TRP A 104 10.97 -3.68 1.45
N ARG A 105 11.69 -3.59 0.30
CA ARG A 105 11.13 -3.23 -1.01
C ARG A 105 10.67 -4.42 -1.84
N PHE A 106 11.16 -5.61 -1.54
CA PHE A 106 10.91 -6.83 -2.33
C PHE A 106 9.41 -7.08 -2.56
N SER A 107 8.62 -7.08 -1.50
CA SER A 107 7.18 -7.33 -1.60
C SER A 107 6.48 -6.29 -2.46
N GLY A 108 6.84 -5.01 -2.35
CA GLY A 108 6.28 -3.94 -3.18
C GLY A 108 6.54 -4.17 -4.67
N VAL A 109 7.79 -4.48 -5.03
CA VAL A 109 8.16 -4.78 -6.42
C VAL A 109 7.43 -6.02 -6.93
N LEU A 110 7.36 -7.08 -6.13
CA LEU A 110 6.67 -8.32 -6.51
C LEU A 110 5.18 -8.04 -6.81
N PHE A 111 4.49 -7.31 -5.94
CA PHE A 111 3.08 -6.97 -6.15
C PHE A 111 2.91 -6.03 -7.35
N GLY A 112 3.83 -5.10 -7.59
CA GLY A 112 3.85 -4.27 -8.79
C GLY A 112 3.94 -5.08 -10.08
N VAL A 113 4.83 -6.07 -10.12
CA VAL A 113 4.94 -6.99 -11.26
C VAL A 113 3.66 -7.83 -11.42
N LEU A 114 3.10 -8.33 -10.33
CA LEU A 114 1.87 -9.13 -10.34
C LEU A 114 0.62 -8.32 -10.76
N MET A 115 0.63 -6.98 -10.65
CA MET A 115 -0.45 -6.14 -11.19
C MET A 115 -0.57 -6.29 -12.72
N LEU A 116 0.53 -6.51 -13.44
CA LEU A 116 0.53 -6.56 -14.91
C LEU A 116 -0.35 -7.71 -15.44
N PRO A 117 -0.16 -8.99 -15.06
CA PRO A 117 -1.03 -10.06 -15.51
C PRO A 117 -2.48 -9.91 -15.04
N VAL A 118 -2.73 -9.32 -13.87
CA VAL A 118 -4.09 -9.05 -13.37
C VAL A 118 -4.78 -8.00 -14.25
N LEU A 119 -4.09 -6.89 -14.54
CA LEU A 119 -4.60 -5.86 -15.43
C LEU A 119 -4.84 -6.41 -16.84
N TYR A 120 -3.86 -7.15 -17.39
CA TYR A 120 -4.02 -7.79 -18.70
C TYR A 120 -5.27 -8.71 -18.73
N ALA A 121 -5.46 -9.52 -17.69
CA ALA A 121 -6.61 -10.40 -17.58
C ALA A 121 -7.95 -9.65 -17.52
N LEU A 122 -8.00 -8.51 -16.83
CA LEU A 122 -9.18 -7.63 -16.79
C LEU A 122 -9.45 -7.01 -18.17
N LEU A 123 -8.44 -6.40 -18.78
CA LEU A 123 -8.55 -5.77 -20.09
C LEU A 123 -8.93 -6.78 -21.18
N LYS A 124 -8.36 -7.98 -21.13
CA LYS A 124 -8.66 -9.05 -22.10
C LYS A 124 -10.12 -9.49 -22.03
N ARG A 125 -10.73 -9.49 -20.83
CA ARG A 125 -12.15 -9.77 -20.65
C ARG A 125 -13.04 -8.63 -21.15
N MET A 126 -12.58 -7.39 -21.00
CA MET A 126 -13.34 -6.21 -21.43
C MET A 126 -13.32 -6.00 -22.93
N PHE A 127 -12.14 -6.12 -23.53
CA PHE A 127 -11.93 -5.68 -24.93
C PHE A 127 -11.68 -6.83 -25.92
N GLY A 128 -11.31 -8.02 -25.47
CA GLY A 128 -11.10 -9.21 -26.30
C GLY A 128 -9.81 -9.19 -27.15
N SER A 129 -9.32 -8.03 -27.61
CA SER A 129 -8.13 -7.89 -28.45
C SER A 129 -6.83 -8.11 -27.66
N THR A 130 -5.98 -9.03 -28.12
CA THR A 130 -4.67 -9.28 -27.51
C THR A 130 -3.74 -8.09 -27.62
N ASP A 131 -3.68 -7.47 -28.79
CA ASP A 131 -2.75 -6.38 -29.08
C ASP A 131 -3.09 -5.13 -28.27
N ILE A 132 -4.38 -4.74 -28.20
CA ILE A 132 -4.83 -3.61 -27.39
C ILE A 132 -4.52 -3.86 -25.92
N CYS A 133 -4.80 -5.06 -25.42
CA CYS A 133 -4.56 -5.39 -24.01
C CYS A 133 -3.06 -5.43 -23.67
N ALA A 134 -2.23 -5.96 -24.57
CA ALA A 134 -0.79 -5.97 -24.40
C ALA A 134 -0.21 -4.54 -24.41
N CYS A 135 -0.61 -3.70 -25.37
CA CYS A 135 -0.21 -2.30 -25.41
C CYS A 135 -0.64 -1.53 -24.16
N ALA A 136 -1.89 -1.68 -23.72
CA ALA A 136 -2.38 -0.99 -22.52
C ALA A 136 -1.65 -1.47 -21.24
N THR A 137 -1.35 -2.76 -21.13
CA THR A 137 -0.58 -3.30 -20.02
C THR A 137 0.87 -2.81 -20.05
N ALA A 138 1.49 -2.73 -21.23
CA ALA A 138 2.84 -2.18 -21.38
C ALA A 138 2.88 -0.69 -21.01
N ILE A 139 1.89 0.11 -21.43
CA ILE A 139 1.77 1.51 -21.04
C ILE A 139 1.68 1.65 -19.52
N PHE A 140 0.89 0.81 -18.85
CA PHE A 140 0.81 0.80 -17.38
C PHE A 140 2.14 0.37 -16.74
N ALA A 141 2.83 -0.63 -17.29
CA ALA A 141 4.12 -1.10 -16.77
C ALA A 141 5.20 -0.01 -16.79
N PHE A 142 5.15 0.90 -17.77
CA PHE A 142 6.09 2.02 -17.92
C PHE A 142 5.53 3.35 -17.44
N ASP A 143 4.37 3.35 -16.76
CA ASP A 143 3.84 4.55 -16.13
C ASP A 143 4.76 5.00 -14.99
N PHE A 144 4.98 6.30 -14.88
CA PHE A 144 5.93 6.88 -13.93
C PHE A 144 5.50 6.63 -12.48
N MET A 145 4.21 6.76 -12.18
CA MET A 145 3.67 6.53 -10.85
C MET A 145 3.75 5.05 -10.48
N HIS A 146 3.33 4.15 -11.38
CA HIS A 146 3.45 2.71 -11.14
C HIS A 146 4.89 2.31 -10.84
N PHE A 147 5.83 2.75 -11.68
CA PHE A 147 7.26 2.43 -11.54
C PHE A 147 7.85 2.98 -10.23
N SER A 148 7.53 4.22 -9.85
CA SER A 148 8.06 4.85 -8.64
C SER A 148 7.45 4.27 -7.38
N GLN A 149 6.11 4.10 -7.37
CA GLN A 149 5.35 3.67 -6.20
C GLN A 149 5.61 2.21 -5.82
N THR A 150 5.75 1.32 -6.81
CA THR A 150 5.94 -0.11 -6.54
C THR A 150 7.34 -0.45 -6.05
N ARG A 151 8.30 0.46 -6.19
CA ARG A 151 9.68 0.32 -5.69
C ARG A 151 9.86 0.88 -4.27
N LEU A 152 8.82 1.40 -3.68
CA LEU A 152 8.79 1.98 -2.35
C LEU A 152 8.05 1.03 -1.40
N ALA A 153 8.57 0.83 -0.18
CA ALA A 153 7.91 0.00 0.82
C ALA A 153 6.75 0.75 1.47
N THR A 154 5.69 0.96 0.69
CA THR A 154 4.43 1.55 1.16
C THR A 154 3.26 0.58 1.01
N ILE A 155 2.23 0.78 1.81
CA ILE A 155 1.04 -0.07 1.82
C ILE A 155 0.11 0.17 0.63
N ASP A 156 0.31 1.26 -0.11
CA ASP A 156 -0.50 1.65 -1.27
C ASP A 156 -0.45 0.60 -2.38
N THR A 157 0.74 0.09 -2.67
CA THR A 157 0.96 -0.93 -3.71
C THR A 157 0.08 -2.16 -3.49
N TYR A 158 -0.01 -2.64 -2.24
CA TYR A 158 -0.85 -3.80 -1.92
C TYR A 158 -2.32 -3.48 -2.02
N ALA A 159 -2.74 -2.32 -1.55
CA ALA A 159 -4.13 -1.87 -1.67
C ALA A 159 -4.57 -1.83 -3.14
N VAL A 160 -3.78 -1.21 -4.02
CA VAL A 160 -4.08 -1.13 -5.47
C VAL A 160 -4.11 -2.50 -6.12
N PHE A 161 -3.18 -3.40 -5.77
CA PHE A 161 -3.20 -4.77 -6.26
C PHE A 161 -4.51 -5.50 -5.92
N PHE A 162 -4.97 -5.42 -4.68
CA PHE A 162 -6.21 -6.04 -4.26
C PHE A 162 -7.44 -5.34 -4.85
N ILE A 163 -7.39 -4.03 -5.08
CA ILE A 163 -8.41 -3.30 -5.85
C ILE A 163 -8.52 -3.86 -7.27
N LEU A 164 -7.42 -4.07 -7.98
CA LEU A 164 -7.44 -4.66 -9.31
C LEU A 164 -8.04 -6.08 -9.31
N LEU A 165 -7.69 -6.91 -8.32
CA LEU A 165 -8.25 -8.25 -8.19
C LEU A 165 -9.75 -8.24 -7.89
N MET A 166 -10.22 -7.41 -6.95
CA MET A 166 -11.64 -7.36 -6.63
C MET A 166 -12.48 -6.86 -7.82
N TYR A 167 -11.97 -5.92 -8.62
CA TYR A 167 -12.63 -5.47 -9.84
C TYR A 167 -12.60 -6.53 -10.95
N LEU A 168 -11.49 -7.24 -11.15
CA LEU A 168 -11.40 -8.36 -12.08
C LEU A 168 -12.47 -9.41 -11.77
N PHE A 169 -12.58 -9.83 -10.52
CA PHE A 169 -13.52 -10.87 -10.12
C PHE A 169 -14.97 -10.36 -10.11
N MET A 170 -15.22 -9.09 -9.81
CA MET A 170 -16.54 -8.47 -9.99
C MET A 170 -16.94 -8.45 -11.46
N TYR A 171 -16.04 -8.08 -12.37
CA TYR A 171 -16.29 -8.12 -13.80
C TYR A 171 -16.61 -9.54 -14.29
N MET A 172 -15.84 -10.54 -13.81
CA MET A 172 -16.10 -11.95 -14.11
C MET A 172 -17.48 -12.42 -13.60
N TYR A 173 -17.91 -11.90 -12.43
CA TYR A 173 -19.21 -12.21 -11.88
C TYR A 173 -20.36 -11.62 -12.72
N ILE A 174 -20.30 -10.33 -13.04
CA ILE A 174 -21.39 -9.67 -13.79
C ILE A 174 -21.53 -10.20 -15.22
N THR A 175 -20.43 -10.71 -15.82
CA THR A 175 -20.45 -11.28 -17.18
C THR A 175 -20.69 -12.78 -17.21
N GLY A 176 -20.29 -13.51 -16.17
CA GLY A 176 -20.36 -14.99 -16.14
C GLY A 176 -21.32 -15.58 -15.10
N GLY A 177 -21.86 -14.78 -14.20
CA GLY A 177 -22.87 -15.17 -13.19
C GLY A 177 -22.37 -16.13 -12.09
N ARG A 178 -21.06 -16.47 -12.04
CA ARG A 178 -20.53 -17.46 -11.12
C ARG A 178 -20.33 -16.89 -9.71
N LYS A 179 -21.00 -17.45 -8.71
CA LYS A 179 -20.88 -17.03 -7.31
C LYS A 179 -19.47 -17.10 -6.74
N ARG A 180 -18.63 -18.02 -7.25
CA ARG A 180 -17.21 -18.10 -6.88
C ARG A 180 -16.49 -16.77 -7.19
N ASP A 181 -16.78 -16.17 -8.32
CA ASP A 181 -16.14 -14.93 -8.73
C ASP A 181 -16.59 -13.77 -7.83
N LEU A 182 -17.87 -13.71 -7.46
CA LEU A 182 -18.38 -12.76 -6.46
C LEU A 182 -17.72 -12.97 -5.08
N ALA A 183 -17.55 -14.22 -4.64
CA ALA A 183 -16.87 -14.56 -3.40
C ALA A 183 -15.40 -14.08 -3.40
N LEU A 184 -14.67 -14.32 -4.50
CA LEU A 184 -13.29 -13.88 -4.66
C LEU A 184 -13.18 -12.35 -4.68
N SER A 185 -14.13 -11.64 -5.31
CA SER A 185 -14.20 -10.18 -5.27
C SER A 185 -14.29 -9.68 -3.82
N GLY A 186 -15.19 -10.26 -3.01
CA GLY A 186 -15.34 -9.91 -1.60
C GLY A 186 -14.12 -10.28 -0.74
N LEU A 187 -13.51 -11.43 -1.01
CA LEU A 187 -12.27 -11.83 -0.32
C LEU A 187 -11.15 -10.82 -0.54
N PHE A 188 -10.90 -10.42 -1.80
CA PHE A 188 -9.86 -9.45 -2.12
C PHE A 188 -10.20 -8.04 -1.64
N PHE A 189 -11.48 -7.68 -1.60
CA PHE A 189 -11.92 -6.47 -0.91
C PHE A 189 -11.50 -6.49 0.58
N GLY A 190 -11.73 -7.60 1.28
CA GLY A 190 -11.37 -7.75 2.69
C GLY A 190 -9.86 -7.67 2.93
N ILE A 191 -9.06 -8.33 2.10
CA ILE A 191 -7.60 -8.29 2.18
C ILE A 191 -7.09 -6.87 1.90
N GLY A 192 -7.61 -6.22 0.87
CA GLY A 192 -7.25 -4.83 0.54
C GLY A 192 -7.62 -3.84 1.64
N ALA A 193 -8.83 -3.95 2.21
CA ALA A 193 -9.29 -3.12 3.32
C ALA A 193 -8.42 -3.27 4.58
N ALA A 194 -7.91 -4.48 4.83
CA ALA A 194 -6.96 -4.74 5.91
C ALA A 194 -5.54 -4.18 5.62
N CYS A 195 -5.23 -3.83 4.36
CA CYS A 195 -4.00 -3.12 4.00
C CYS A 195 -4.16 -1.59 4.11
N LYS A 196 -5.25 -1.03 3.56
CA LYS A 196 -5.51 0.42 3.56
C LYS A 196 -7.00 0.74 3.38
N TRP A 197 -7.48 1.75 4.08
CA TRP A 197 -8.89 2.17 4.02
C TRP A 197 -9.34 2.70 2.65
N THR A 198 -8.44 3.07 1.76
CA THR A 198 -8.78 3.45 0.38
C THR A 198 -9.55 2.36 -0.35
N CYS A 199 -9.39 1.09 0.03
CA CYS A 199 -10.16 -0.02 -0.52
C CYS A 199 -11.66 0.06 -0.21
N PHE A 200 -12.09 0.76 0.85
CA PHE A 200 -13.52 0.99 1.12
C PHE A 200 -14.17 1.88 0.06
N TYR A 201 -13.45 2.90 -0.43
CA TYR A 201 -13.96 3.76 -1.52
C TYR A 201 -14.12 2.94 -2.81
N ALA A 202 -13.10 2.18 -3.18
CA ALA A 202 -13.19 1.27 -4.32
C ALA A 202 -14.27 0.19 -4.13
N GLY A 203 -14.49 -0.28 -2.88
CA GLY A 203 -15.58 -1.17 -2.50
C GLY A 203 -16.97 -0.57 -2.70
N ALA A 204 -17.13 0.75 -2.46
CA ALA A 204 -18.36 1.45 -2.76
C ALA A 204 -18.68 1.44 -4.28
N GLY A 205 -17.65 1.60 -5.13
CA GLY A 205 -17.78 1.43 -6.58
C GLY A 205 -18.25 0.03 -6.96
N LEU A 206 -17.69 -1.00 -6.33
CA LEU A 206 -18.16 -2.40 -6.55
C LEU A 206 -19.63 -2.57 -6.16
N ALA A 207 -20.07 -1.98 -5.05
CA ALA A 207 -21.45 -2.04 -4.61
C ALA A 207 -22.39 -1.38 -5.64
N VAL A 208 -21.98 -0.24 -6.22
CA VAL A 208 -22.74 0.43 -7.29
C VAL A 208 -22.81 -0.45 -8.55
N ILE A 209 -21.69 -1.03 -8.99
CA ILE A 209 -21.62 -1.95 -10.15
C ILE A 209 -22.56 -3.14 -9.92
N TRP A 210 -22.46 -3.78 -8.75
CA TRP A 210 -23.31 -4.91 -8.38
C TRP A 210 -24.79 -4.54 -8.35
N LEU A 211 -25.14 -3.39 -7.77
CA LEU A 211 -26.51 -2.91 -7.70
C LEU A 211 -27.09 -2.63 -9.10
N VAL A 212 -26.33 -1.94 -9.98
CA VAL A 212 -26.76 -1.67 -11.35
C VAL A 212 -27.00 -2.96 -12.13
N HIS A 213 -26.10 -3.96 -11.98
CA HIS A 213 -26.27 -5.27 -12.59
C HIS A 213 -27.61 -5.92 -12.18
N TRP A 214 -27.94 -5.88 -10.88
CA TRP A 214 -29.16 -6.48 -10.35
C TRP A 214 -30.42 -5.69 -10.68
N LEU A 215 -30.37 -4.37 -10.73
CA LEU A 215 -31.52 -3.53 -11.12
C LEU A 215 -31.93 -3.76 -12.57
N ARG A 216 -31.01 -4.16 -13.44
CA ARG A 216 -31.30 -4.46 -14.85
C ARG A 216 -31.99 -5.81 -15.06
N ASN A 217 -31.73 -6.77 -14.18
CA ASN A 217 -32.26 -8.13 -14.27
C ASN A 217 -32.87 -8.51 -12.92
N PHE A 218 -33.84 -7.73 -12.43
CA PHE A 218 -34.36 -7.84 -11.09
C PHE A 218 -35.30 -9.06 -10.93
N GLU A 219 -34.84 -10.05 -10.15
CA GLU A 219 -35.63 -11.16 -9.66
C GLU A 219 -35.57 -11.15 -8.12
N VAL A 220 -36.70 -10.98 -7.46
CA VAL A 220 -36.80 -10.74 -6.01
C VAL A 220 -36.08 -11.82 -5.20
N LYS A 221 -36.38 -13.10 -5.43
CA LYS A 221 -35.77 -14.21 -4.66
C LYS A 221 -34.26 -14.32 -4.89
N ALA A 222 -33.82 -14.20 -6.14
CA ALA A 222 -32.39 -14.24 -6.49
C ALA A 222 -31.64 -13.04 -5.91
N PHE A 223 -32.23 -11.84 -5.94
CA PHE A 223 -31.65 -10.65 -5.35
C PHE A 223 -31.38 -10.83 -3.86
N PHE A 224 -32.38 -11.19 -3.05
CA PHE A 224 -32.21 -11.39 -1.60
C PHE A 224 -31.24 -12.53 -1.27
N LYS A 225 -31.24 -13.61 -2.05
CA LYS A 225 -30.25 -14.69 -1.90
C LYS A 225 -28.82 -14.20 -2.18
N ASN A 226 -28.62 -13.30 -3.13
CA ASN A 226 -27.33 -12.70 -3.40
C ASN A 226 -26.96 -11.62 -2.38
N CYS A 227 -27.91 -10.86 -1.84
CA CYS A 227 -27.66 -9.96 -0.70
C CYS A 227 -27.14 -10.76 0.51
N ALA A 228 -27.78 -11.87 0.88
CA ALA A 228 -27.31 -12.73 1.96
C ALA A 228 -25.90 -13.28 1.69
N PHE A 229 -25.61 -13.65 0.44
CA PHE A 229 -24.27 -14.06 0.03
C PHE A 229 -23.24 -12.91 0.16
N CYS A 230 -23.62 -11.69 -0.25
CA CYS A 230 -22.77 -10.50 -0.10
C CYS A 230 -22.50 -10.15 1.37
N VAL A 231 -23.45 -10.34 2.28
CA VAL A 231 -23.22 -10.16 3.72
C VAL A 231 -22.05 -11.04 4.20
N VAL A 232 -22.01 -12.29 3.76
CA VAL A 232 -20.92 -13.20 4.14
C VAL A 232 -19.59 -12.75 3.55
N PHE A 233 -19.53 -12.48 2.24
CA PHE A 233 -18.26 -12.28 1.53
C PHE A 233 -17.78 -10.83 1.51
N PHE A 234 -18.65 -9.82 1.71
CA PHE A 234 -18.26 -8.40 1.73
C PHE A 234 -18.37 -7.75 3.11
N ILE A 235 -18.90 -8.46 4.13
CA ILE A 235 -18.96 -7.93 5.51
C ILE A 235 -18.27 -8.91 6.46
N ILE A 236 -18.77 -10.16 6.62
CA ILE A 236 -18.30 -11.06 7.67
C ILE A 236 -16.84 -11.50 7.42
N ILE A 237 -16.53 -12.00 6.23
CA ILE A 237 -15.16 -12.43 5.88
C ILE A 237 -14.17 -11.26 5.89
N PRO A 238 -14.45 -10.10 5.25
CA PRO A 238 -13.61 -8.92 5.38
C PRO A 238 -13.38 -8.47 6.82
N ALA A 239 -14.42 -8.42 7.64
CA ALA A 239 -14.30 -8.06 9.06
C ALA A 239 -13.41 -9.06 9.82
N ALA A 240 -13.55 -10.37 9.53
CA ALA A 240 -12.70 -11.38 10.14
C ALA A 240 -11.22 -11.23 9.73
N ILE A 241 -10.95 -11.04 8.43
CA ILE A 241 -9.58 -10.82 7.91
C ILE A 241 -8.98 -9.56 8.56
N TYR A 242 -9.74 -8.48 8.58
CA TYR A 242 -9.33 -7.22 9.18
C TYR A 242 -9.01 -7.38 10.67
N TYR A 243 -9.90 -7.98 11.44
CA TYR A 243 -9.76 -8.23 12.86
C TYR A 243 -8.54 -9.13 13.16
N MET A 244 -8.38 -10.22 12.41
CA MET A 244 -7.27 -11.15 12.59
C MET A 244 -5.92 -10.54 12.21
N SER A 245 -5.87 -9.55 11.32
CA SER A 245 -4.63 -8.88 10.92
C SER A 245 -3.94 -8.13 12.07
N TYR A 246 -4.67 -7.82 13.16
CA TYR A 246 -4.13 -7.19 14.37
C TYR A 246 -3.37 -8.16 15.29
N TYR A 247 -3.16 -9.40 14.88
CA TYR A 247 -2.39 -10.40 15.65
C TYR A 247 -1.07 -9.87 16.23
N PRO A 248 -0.19 -9.16 15.48
CA PRO A 248 1.08 -8.67 16.03
C PRO A 248 0.88 -7.65 17.16
N TYR A 249 -0.16 -6.82 17.07
CA TYR A 249 -0.47 -5.82 18.11
C TYR A 249 -0.90 -6.51 19.41
N GLY A 250 -1.74 -7.56 19.29
CA GLY A 250 -2.11 -8.39 20.44
C GLY A 250 -0.90 -9.08 21.07
N ARG A 251 -0.01 -9.65 20.23
CA ARG A 251 1.23 -10.30 20.69
C ARG A 251 2.14 -9.33 21.41
N ALA A 252 2.35 -8.13 20.88
CA ALA A 252 3.14 -7.09 21.48
C ALA A 252 2.54 -6.56 22.80
N SER A 253 1.23 -6.70 22.98
CA SER A 253 0.52 -6.38 24.23
C SER A 253 0.46 -7.55 25.23
N GLY A 254 1.23 -8.63 25.00
CA GLY A 254 1.31 -9.78 25.90
C GLY A 254 0.19 -10.82 25.72
N MET A 255 -0.66 -10.68 24.69
CA MET A 255 -1.69 -11.67 24.36
C MET A 255 -1.12 -12.74 23.44
N HIS A 256 -1.41 -14.02 23.71
CA HIS A 256 -0.86 -15.15 22.96
C HIS A 256 -1.90 -16.19 22.56
N GLY A 257 -1.62 -16.89 21.45
CA GLY A 257 -2.42 -18.00 20.96
C GLY A 257 -3.75 -17.58 20.34
N VAL A 258 -4.46 -18.56 19.77
CA VAL A 258 -5.72 -18.32 19.03
C VAL A 258 -6.83 -17.80 19.97
N GLY A 259 -6.75 -18.14 21.25
CA GLY A 259 -7.74 -17.72 22.27
C GLY A 259 -7.83 -16.20 22.43
N MET A 260 -6.76 -15.45 22.12
CA MET A 260 -6.76 -13.99 22.25
C MET A 260 -7.84 -13.30 21.40
N TYR A 261 -8.15 -13.85 20.21
CA TYR A 261 -9.18 -13.29 19.33
C TYR A 261 -10.58 -13.23 19.94
N PHE A 262 -10.82 -14.03 20.99
CA PHE A 262 -12.11 -14.12 21.69
C PHE A 262 -12.11 -13.37 23.03
N THR A 263 -11.06 -12.62 23.34
CA THR A 263 -10.98 -11.81 24.56
C THR A 263 -11.52 -10.40 24.35
N SER A 264 -12.07 -9.80 25.40
CA SER A 264 -12.46 -8.39 25.41
C SER A 264 -11.28 -7.45 25.19
N ASP A 265 -10.11 -7.83 25.70
CA ASP A 265 -8.90 -7.00 25.63
C ASP A 265 -8.42 -6.85 24.19
N TYR A 266 -8.44 -7.95 23.43
CA TYR A 266 -8.10 -7.90 22.00
C TYR A 266 -9.14 -7.13 21.19
N ALA A 267 -10.43 -7.30 21.48
CA ALA A 267 -11.49 -6.55 20.82
C ALA A 267 -11.35 -5.03 21.12
N ASN A 268 -11.06 -4.66 22.36
CA ASN A 268 -10.83 -3.27 22.73
C ASN A 268 -9.57 -2.70 22.05
N LEU A 269 -8.46 -3.45 21.99
CA LEU A 269 -7.25 -3.05 21.27
C LEU A 269 -7.55 -2.70 19.83
N VAL A 270 -8.30 -3.56 19.11
CA VAL A 270 -8.68 -3.29 17.72
C VAL A 270 -9.58 -2.06 17.63
N LEU A 271 -10.61 -1.94 18.48
CA LEU A 271 -11.54 -0.81 18.48
C LEU A 271 -10.86 0.52 18.82
N ASP A 272 -9.95 0.53 19.78
CA ASP A 272 -9.22 1.74 20.17
C ASP A 272 -8.26 2.18 19.03
N ASN A 273 -7.65 1.23 18.32
CA ASN A 273 -6.88 1.57 17.14
C ASN A 273 -7.78 2.16 16.03
N GLN A 274 -9.02 1.67 15.81
CA GLN A 274 -9.94 2.29 14.86
C GLN A 274 -10.27 3.75 15.26
N LYS A 275 -10.53 4.01 16.53
CA LYS A 275 -10.77 5.37 17.03
C LYS A 275 -9.54 6.27 16.80
N PHE A 276 -8.35 5.75 17.08
CA PHE A 276 -7.10 6.45 16.83
C PHE A 276 -6.93 6.78 15.36
N MET A 277 -7.08 5.79 14.46
CA MET A 277 -6.96 5.99 13.02
C MET A 277 -7.95 7.05 12.50
N PHE A 278 -9.20 6.97 12.92
CA PHE A 278 -10.22 7.95 12.54
C PHE A 278 -9.88 9.35 13.04
N SER A 279 -9.48 9.47 14.31
CA SER A 279 -9.07 10.75 14.91
C SER A 279 -7.83 11.33 14.22
N TYR A 280 -6.84 10.48 13.92
CA TYR A 280 -5.63 10.88 13.21
C TYR A 280 -5.97 11.46 11.84
N HIS A 281 -6.68 10.72 10.99
CA HIS A 281 -6.99 11.16 9.62
C HIS A 281 -7.96 12.34 9.56
N SER A 282 -8.85 12.51 10.54
CA SER A 282 -9.74 13.67 10.61
C SER A 282 -9.09 14.90 11.22
N GLY A 283 -8.02 14.74 12.01
CA GLY A 283 -7.35 15.81 12.75
C GLY A 283 -6.06 16.34 12.15
N VAL A 284 -5.56 15.77 11.04
CA VAL A 284 -4.34 16.27 10.39
C VAL A 284 -4.63 17.56 9.65
N HIS A 285 -4.19 18.68 10.23
CA HIS A 285 -4.27 20.02 9.63
C HIS A 285 -2.88 20.61 9.34
N THR A 286 -1.85 19.77 9.25
CA THR A 286 -0.48 20.23 9.02
C THR A 286 -0.35 20.78 7.60
N GLU A 287 0.00 22.05 7.46
CA GLU A 287 0.36 22.62 6.18
C GLU A 287 1.69 22.01 5.70
N HIS A 288 1.68 21.43 4.52
CA HIS A 288 2.86 20.91 3.88
C HIS A 288 3.11 21.70 2.59
N PRO A 289 4.36 22.17 2.31
CA PRO A 289 4.66 22.97 1.11
C PRO A 289 4.25 22.29 -0.21
N TYR A 290 4.26 20.95 -0.22
CA TYR A 290 3.87 20.13 -1.36
C TYR A 290 2.45 19.54 -1.25
N SER A 291 1.63 20.02 -0.31
CA SER A 291 0.25 19.57 -0.23
C SER A 291 -0.52 19.90 -1.52
N SER A 292 -1.40 19.02 -1.91
CA SER A 292 -2.25 19.16 -3.09
C SER A 292 -3.72 18.97 -2.71
N ARG A 293 -4.59 19.64 -3.45
CA ARG A 293 -6.04 19.43 -3.35
C ARG A 293 -6.43 18.25 -4.23
N TRP A 294 -7.50 17.53 -3.91
CA TRP A 294 -7.95 16.34 -4.63
C TRP A 294 -8.15 16.55 -6.15
N TRP A 295 -8.64 17.70 -6.58
CA TRP A 295 -8.84 18.02 -8.00
C TRP A 295 -7.53 18.21 -8.78
N GLN A 296 -6.43 18.55 -8.10
CA GLN A 296 -5.11 18.68 -8.71
C GLN A 296 -4.54 17.31 -9.13
N TRP A 297 -4.96 16.23 -8.46
CA TRP A 297 -4.58 14.88 -8.84
C TRP A 297 -5.22 14.46 -10.16
N VAL A 298 -6.45 14.89 -10.42
CA VAL A 298 -7.18 14.55 -11.65
C VAL A 298 -6.45 15.05 -12.90
N ILE A 299 -5.72 16.15 -12.80
CA ILE A 299 -4.99 16.77 -13.92
C ILE A 299 -3.47 16.68 -13.78
N ASP A 300 -3.00 15.92 -12.79
CA ASP A 300 -1.58 15.74 -12.47
C ASP A 300 -0.81 17.07 -12.29
N GLU A 301 -1.45 18.05 -11.65
CA GLU A 301 -0.88 19.39 -11.47
C GLU A 301 0.26 19.40 -10.46
N ARG A 302 0.20 18.51 -9.44
CA ARG A 302 1.18 18.47 -8.35
C ARG A 302 1.58 17.04 -8.02
N PRO A 303 2.80 16.61 -8.42
CA PRO A 303 3.34 15.31 -8.07
C PRO A 303 3.66 15.22 -6.57
N ILE A 304 3.72 14.01 -6.05
CA ILE A 304 4.21 13.75 -4.70
C ILE A 304 5.73 13.66 -4.75
N LEU A 305 6.41 14.52 -3.98
CA LEU A 305 7.87 14.49 -3.86
C LEU A 305 8.27 13.42 -2.83
N TYR A 306 8.92 12.33 -3.28
CA TYR A 306 9.36 11.25 -2.42
C TYR A 306 10.75 11.45 -1.86
N TYR A 307 11.66 12.05 -2.63
CA TYR A 307 13.05 12.21 -2.26
C TYR A 307 13.63 13.48 -2.82
N LEU A 308 14.37 14.19 -2.00
CA LEU A 308 15.16 15.36 -2.40
C LEU A 308 16.44 15.39 -1.57
N LYS A 309 17.60 15.37 -2.23
CA LYS A 309 18.91 15.53 -1.61
C LYS A 309 19.75 16.51 -2.41
N TYR A 310 20.40 17.42 -1.70
CA TYR A 310 21.42 18.32 -2.23
C TYR A 310 22.79 17.77 -1.88
N PHE A 311 23.71 17.78 -2.82
CA PHE A 311 25.10 17.37 -2.65
C PHE A 311 26.01 18.59 -2.51
N GLU A 312 27.22 18.37 -1.96
CA GLU A 312 28.20 19.42 -1.72
C GLU A 312 28.73 20.06 -3.02
N ASP A 313 28.71 19.33 -4.13
CA ASP A 313 29.07 19.79 -5.48
C ASP A 313 28.00 20.69 -6.15
N GLY A 314 26.91 21.00 -5.44
CA GLY A 314 25.79 21.77 -5.95
C GLY A 314 24.79 20.99 -6.80
N THR A 315 25.02 19.71 -7.02
CA THR A 315 24.06 18.84 -7.71
C THR A 315 22.90 18.45 -6.77
N ARG A 316 21.79 18.00 -7.34
CA ARG A 316 20.65 17.48 -6.56
C ARG A 316 20.14 16.18 -7.15
N SER A 317 19.67 15.30 -6.29
CA SER A 317 18.90 14.13 -6.65
C SER A 317 17.49 14.28 -6.12
N SER A 318 16.51 14.13 -6.98
CA SER A 318 15.09 14.16 -6.59
C SER A 318 14.28 13.22 -7.44
N PHE A 319 13.28 12.59 -6.84
CA PHE A 319 12.24 11.86 -7.57
C PHE A 319 10.90 11.93 -6.83
N GLY A 320 9.84 11.74 -7.58
CA GLY A 320 8.49 11.81 -7.10
C GLY A 320 7.58 10.88 -7.88
N ALA A 321 6.36 10.73 -7.40
CA ALA A 321 5.31 10.04 -8.12
C ALA A 321 4.43 11.04 -8.84
N PHE A 322 4.29 10.85 -10.14
CA PHE A 322 3.36 11.58 -11.01
C PHE A 322 2.90 10.65 -12.13
N LEU A 323 1.69 10.87 -12.61
CA LEU A 323 1.16 10.13 -13.75
C LEU A 323 1.92 10.53 -15.03
N ASN A 324 1.94 9.64 -16.00
CA ASN A 324 2.33 10.05 -17.34
C ASN A 324 1.34 11.11 -17.84
N PRO A 325 1.76 12.35 -18.16
CA PRO A 325 0.83 13.44 -18.52
C PRO A 325 -0.05 13.09 -19.72
N VAL A 326 0.50 12.36 -20.70
CA VAL A 326 -0.27 11.92 -21.87
C VAL A 326 -1.39 10.96 -21.46
N LEU A 327 -1.11 10.02 -20.56
CA LEU A 327 -2.12 9.08 -20.05
C LEU A 327 -3.15 9.81 -19.18
N CYS A 328 -2.71 10.74 -18.35
CA CYS A 328 -3.60 11.52 -17.51
C CYS A 328 -4.60 12.32 -18.36
N TRP A 329 -4.14 13.14 -19.27
CA TRP A 329 -5.01 14.05 -20.03
C TRP A 329 -5.81 13.33 -21.12
N ALA A 330 -5.20 12.39 -21.86
CA ALA A 330 -5.94 11.54 -22.78
C ALA A 330 -6.95 10.64 -22.06
N GLY A 331 -6.61 10.20 -20.86
CA GLY A 331 -7.50 9.45 -19.97
C GLY A 331 -8.75 10.22 -19.59
N LEU A 332 -8.65 11.52 -19.29
CA LEU A 332 -9.83 12.36 -19.02
C LEU A 332 -10.78 12.43 -20.21
N ILE A 333 -10.23 12.60 -21.43
CA ILE A 333 -11.03 12.59 -22.66
C ILE A 333 -11.68 11.22 -22.85
N ALA A 334 -10.92 10.14 -22.66
CA ALA A 334 -11.43 8.77 -22.75
C ALA A 334 -12.54 8.50 -21.73
N MET A 335 -12.42 8.98 -20.49
CA MET A 335 -13.45 8.86 -19.47
C MET A 335 -14.74 9.61 -19.84
N ALA A 336 -14.62 10.82 -20.40
CA ALA A 336 -15.78 11.55 -20.90
C ALA A 336 -16.48 10.78 -22.04
N LEU A 337 -15.74 10.19 -22.95
CA LEU A 337 -16.28 9.33 -24.03
C LEU A 337 -16.93 8.06 -23.45
N CYS A 338 -16.30 7.38 -22.49
CA CYS A 338 -16.90 6.24 -21.80
C CYS A 338 -18.22 6.62 -21.13
N ALA A 339 -18.30 7.79 -20.46
CA ALA A 339 -19.55 8.27 -19.87
C ALA A 339 -20.66 8.48 -20.92
N VAL A 340 -20.32 9.06 -22.07
CA VAL A 340 -21.25 9.22 -23.20
C VAL A 340 -21.71 7.86 -23.74
N PHE A 341 -20.81 6.89 -23.89
CA PHE A 341 -21.15 5.54 -24.39
C PHE A 341 -21.99 4.77 -23.37
N ALA A 342 -21.66 4.86 -22.08
CA ALA A 342 -22.44 4.25 -21.01
C ALA A 342 -23.91 4.74 -21.02
N ILE A 343 -24.12 6.04 -21.24
CA ILE A 343 -25.45 6.65 -21.24
C ILE A 343 -26.17 6.43 -22.57
N LYS A 344 -25.56 6.82 -23.71
CA LYS A 344 -26.24 6.81 -25.01
C LYS A 344 -26.35 5.44 -25.63
N ARG A 345 -25.31 4.59 -25.48
CA ARG A 345 -25.26 3.25 -26.09
C ARG A 345 -25.56 2.14 -25.06
N ARG A 346 -25.74 2.48 -23.79
CA ARG A 346 -25.90 1.52 -22.68
C ARG A 346 -24.77 0.49 -22.64
N ASP A 347 -23.54 0.94 -22.95
CA ASP A 347 -22.38 0.07 -22.98
C ASP A 347 -21.91 -0.29 -21.57
N ASP A 348 -21.98 -1.58 -21.25
CA ASP A 348 -21.68 -2.09 -19.91
C ASP A 348 -20.21 -1.99 -19.54
N VAL A 349 -19.32 -2.13 -20.51
CA VAL A 349 -17.87 -1.98 -20.30
C VAL A 349 -17.55 -0.53 -19.92
N SER A 350 -18.05 0.42 -20.69
CA SER A 350 -17.90 1.85 -20.43
C SER A 350 -18.49 2.24 -19.06
N LEU A 351 -19.66 1.70 -18.70
CA LEU A 351 -20.26 1.95 -17.40
C LEU A 351 -19.39 1.40 -16.25
N PHE A 352 -18.87 0.18 -16.40
CA PHE A 352 -17.98 -0.42 -15.41
C PHE A 352 -16.72 0.43 -15.21
N ILE A 353 -16.09 0.90 -16.31
CA ILE A 353 -14.92 1.75 -16.27
C ILE A 353 -15.21 3.08 -15.58
N VAL A 354 -16.32 3.75 -15.94
CA VAL A 354 -16.69 5.04 -15.35
C VAL A 354 -16.93 4.92 -13.85
N ILE A 355 -17.68 3.90 -13.40
CA ILE A 355 -17.92 3.70 -11.98
C ILE A 355 -16.62 3.41 -11.23
N GLY A 356 -15.75 2.54 -11.78
CA GLY A 356 -14.45 2.23 -11.18
C GLY A 356 -13.50 3.43 -11.13
N TYR A 357 -13.60 4.35 -12.07
CA TYR A 357 -12.80 5.58 -12.08
C TYR A 357 -13.28 6.61 -11.05
N LEU A 358 -14.57 6.69 -10.79
CA LEU A 358 -15.17 7.66 -9.86
C LEU A 358 -15.12 7.19 -8.39
N ALA A 359 -14.87 5.91 -8.15
CA ALA A 359 -14.79 5.30 -6.82
C ALA A 359 -13.37 5.33 -6.26
#